data_15766a037c825824bc0467fe6fcd2e6e
#
_entry.id   15766a037c825824bc0467fe6fcd2e6e
#
_cell.length_a   1.000
_cell.length_b   1.000
_cell.length_c   1.000
_cell.angle_alpha   90.00
_cell.angle_beta   90.00
_cell.angle_gamma   90.00
#
_symmetry.space_group_name_H-M   'P 1'
#
loop_
_entity.id
_entity.type
_entity.pdbx_description
1 polymer ?
#
loop_
_entity_poly.entity_id
_entity_poly.type
_entity_poly.pdbx_seq_one_letter_code
_entity_poly.pdbx_strand_id
1 'polypeptide(L)'
;MIGGFANIFRIPELKRRILFTLGLLIVYRIGVQVPVPGVDSGALASIFAAAKGTLLGLVDMFSGGALERLSVFALGIMPYISSSIILQLLTAVVPHLEQLKKEGEQGRKKITQYTRYGTVVLSIIQGFGIAVGLETMTAPGGAAVVLLPGWSFRLLTVITLTAGTAFIMWLGEQITERGIGNGISLIIFSGIVCRMPVAIGQTFQLLSTGEIGIFLVITLLVLMVAVVGLIIFVEQGQRRIPVQYAKRVVGRRMYGGQSTHLPLKINSSGVIPPIFASSIIMFPATIASFINIPWVQAISDAIRPGQLFYELLFVGFIFFFCYFYTAVTFNPTDVADNMKKAGGFIPGIRPGRRTAEYIDKVLSRITLGGAFYVSAVCVLPSILISHFNVPFYFGGTALLIVVGVAIDTISQIESHMLTRHYEGFLKGGAGRVRGRS
;
A
#
# COMPACT_ATOMS: atom_id res chain seq x y z
N MET A 1 -19.28 0.80 18.13
CA MET A 1 -17.84 0.75 17.83
C MET A 1 -16.92 0.84 19.06
N ILE A 2 -17.15 1.73 20.04
CA ILE A 2 -16.24 1.91 21.19
C ILE A 2 -16.19 0.68 22.13
N GLY A 3 -17.28 -0.08 22.28
CA GLY A 3 -17.31 -1.32 23.09
C GLY A 3 -16.52 -2.51 22.53
N GLY A 4 -16.23 -2.53 21.23
CA GLY A 4 -15.45 -3.60 20.58
C GLY A 4 -13.96 -3.54 20.88
N PHE A 5 -13.39 -2.32 20.96
CA PHE A 5 -11.94 -2.14 21.21
C PHE A 5 -11.50 -2.61 22.61
N ALA A 6 -12.34 -2.43 23.63
CA ALA A 6 -12.04 -2.92 24.99
C ALA A 6 -11.95 -4.47 25.07
N ASN A 7 -12.64 -5.18 24.15
CA ASN A 7 -12.64 -6.64 24.11
C ASN A 7 -11.47 -7.24 23.30
N ILE A 8 -10.73 -6.44 22.51
CA ILE A 8 -9.58 -6.90 21.70
C ILE A 8 -8.52 -7.53 22.61
N PHE A 9 -8.21 -6.90 23.74
CA PHE A 9 -7.20 -7.38 24.68
C PHE A 9 -7.66 -8.60 25.53
N ARG A 10 -8.95 -8.93 25.52
CA ARG A 10 -9.50 -10.10 26.21
C ARG A 10 -9.35 -11.40 25.41
N ILE A 11 -9.11 -11.32 24.08
CA ILE A 11 -8.92 -12.48 23.22
C ILE A 11 -7.41 -12.77 23.12
N PRO A 12 -6.87 -13.84 23.76
CA PRO A 12 -5.44 -14.06 23.87
C PRO A 12 -4.74 -14.27 22.52
N GLU A 13 -5.42 -14.89 21.54
CA GLU A 13 -4.85 -15.10 20.21
C GLU A 13 -4.74 -13.79 19.42
N LEU A 14 -5.76 -12.95 19.46
CA LEU A 14 -5.77 -11.64 18.80
C LEU A 14 -4.69 -10.72 19.41
N LYS A 15 -4.59 -10.73 20.77
CA LYS A 15 -3.53 -10.03 21.48
C LYS A 15 -2.13 -10.49 21.02
N ARG A 16 -1.91 -11.81 20.90
CA ARG A 16 -0.64 -12.37 20.44
C ARG A 16 -0.29 -11.93 19.02
N ARG A 17 -1.25 -11.93 18.09
CA ARG A 17 -1.06 -11.48 16.70
C ARG A 17 -0.75 -9.99 16.63
N ILE A 18 -1.44 -9.15 17.41
CA ILE A 18 -1.18 -7.69 17.46
C ILE A 18 0.22 -7.43 18.02
N LEU A 19 0.59 -8.06 19.15
CA LEU A 19 1.91 -7.90 19.76
C LEU A 19 3.02 -8.39 18.81
N PHE A 20 2.79 -9.48 18.06
CA PHE A 20 3.72 -9.97 17.06
C PHE A 20 3.92 -8.95 15.94
N THR A 21 2.83 -8.39 15.41
CA THR A 21 2.89 -7.34 14.37
C THR A 21 3.65 -6.11 14.87
N LEU A 22 3.32 -5.61 16.06
CA LEU A 22 4.02 -4.47 16.66
C LEU A 22 5.51 -4.76 16.90
N GLY A 23 5.84 -5.95 17.38
CA GLY A 23 7.22 -6.39 17.59
C GLY A 23 8.05 -6.36 16.30
N LEU A 24 7.49 -6.88 15.21
CA LEU A 24 8.17 -6.86 13.90
C LEU A 24 8.28 -5.45 13.30
N LEU A 25 7.29 -4.57 13.54
CA LEU A 25 7.40 -3.16 13.15
C LEU A 25 8.48 -2.41 13.94
N ILE A 26 8.68 -2.74 15.22
CA ILE A 26 9.79 -2.21 16.04
C ILE A 26 11.14 -2.69 15.47
N VAL A 27 11.27 -3.98 15.12
CA VAL A 27 12.48 -4.51 14.48
C VAL A 27 12.79 -3.77 13.18
N TYR A 28 11.76 -3.54 12.33
CA TYR A 28 11.91 -2.72 11.13
C TYR A 28 12.43 -1.31 11.45
N ARG A 29 11.88 -0.65 12.47
CA ARG A 29 12.30 0.71 12.86
C ARG A 29 13.73 0.77 13.40
N ILE A 30 14.17 -0.25 14.13
CA ILE A 30 15.56 -0.35 14.58
C ILE A 30 16.50 -0.47 13.37
N GLY A 31 16.17 -1.32 12.40
CA GLY A 31 17.00 -1.51 11.21
C GLY A 31 17.10 -0.26 10.31
N VAL A 32 16.08 0.62 10.31
CA VAL A 32 16.15 1.92 9.64
C VAL A 32 17.24 2.85 10.22
N GLN A 33 17.67 2.63 11.46
CA GLN A 33 18.72 3.43 12.12
C GLN A 33 20.14 2.92 11.88
N VAL A 34 20.30 1.72 11.29
CA VAL A 34 21.61 1.10 11.05
C VAL A 34 22.16 1.59 9.70
N PRO A 35 23.19 2.46 9.66
CA PRO A 35 23.74 2.97 8.41
C PRO A 35 24.57 1.91 7.68
N VAL A 36 24.66 2.04 6.37
CA VAL A 36 25.58 1.25 5.52
C VAL A 36 27.02 1.70 5.83
N PRO A 37 27.97 0.78 6.06
CA PRO A 37 29.37 1.14 6.31
C PRO A 37 30.01 1.87 5.10
N GLY A 38 30.86 2.86 5.39
CA GLY A 38 31.62 3.59 4.36
C GLY A 38 30.95 4.85 3.83
N VAL A 39 29.81 5.27 4.40
CA VAL A 39 29.08 6.48 4.04
C VAL A 39 29.06 7.47 5.19
N ASP A 40 29.32 8.74 4.88
CA ASP A 40 29.14 9.84 5.82
C ASP A 40 27.65 10.23 5.87
N SER A 41 26.98 9.81 6.93
CA SER A 41 25.54 10.10 7.16
C SER A 41 25.26 11.60 7.35
N GLY A 42 26.24 12.38 7.85
CA GLY A 42 26.09 13.83 8.00
C GLY A 42 26.12 14.57 6.67
N ALA A 43 27.08 14.22 5.80
CA ALA A 43 27.16 14.77 4.44
C ALA A 43 25.89 14.41 3.63
N LEU A 44 25.42 13.16 3.75
CA LEU A 44 24.21 12.69 3.06
C LEU A 44 22.96 13.43 3.55
N ALA A 45 22.77 13.57 4.84
CA ALA A 45 21.62 14.28 5.43
C ALA A 45 21.54 15.74 4.94
N SER A 46 22.68 16.43 4.73
CA SER A 46 22.72 17.79 4.17
C SER A 46 22.22 17.85 2.72
N ILE A 47 22.55 16.83 1.89
CA ILE A 47 22.06 16.70 0.53
C ILE A 47 20.54 16.49 0.51
N PHE A 48 20.04 15.59 1.35
CA PHE A 48 18.59 15.34 1.45
C PHE A 48 17.83 16.53 2.01
N ALA A 49 18.42 17.31 2.91
CA ALA A 49 17.83 18.56 3.39
C ALA A 49 17.65 19.59 2.25
N ALA A 50 18.62 19.68 1.33
CA ALA A 50 18.53 20.53 0.14
C ALA A 50 17.58 19.96 -0.93
N ALA A 51 17.45 18.64 -1.00
CA ALA A 51 16.60 17.93 -1.97
C ALA A 51 15.15 17.72 -1.50
N LYS A 52 14.74 18.37 -0.41
CA LYS A 52 13.33 18.34 0.06
C LYS A 52 12.42 18.88 -1.04
N GLY A 53 11.37 18.12 -1.39
CA GLY A 53 10.45 18.45 -2.50
C GLY A 53 10.82 17.83 -3.86
N THR A 54 11.94 17.11 -3.94
CA THR A 54 12.30 16.33 -5.14
C THR A 54 11.82 14.88 -5.04
N LEU A 55 12.00 14.12 -6.14
CA LEU A 55 11.73 12.67 -6.16
C LEU A 55 12.46 11.89 -5.05
N LEU A 56 13.70 12.29 -4.73
CA LEU A 56 14.47 11.67 -3.65
C LEU A 56 13.77 11.82 -2.30
N GLY A 57 13.19 12.98 -2.01
CA GLY A 57 12.39 13.19 -0.79
C GLY A 57 11.13 12.30 -0.72
N LEU A 58 10.47 12.03 -1.86
CA LEU A 58 9.35 11.10 -1.90
C LEU A 58 9.79 9.65 -1.65
N VAL A 59 10.87 9.19 -2.29
CA VAL A 59 11.42 7.84 -2.04
C VAL A 59 11.77 7.67 -0.57
N ASP A 60 12.40 8.68 0.03
CA ASP A 60 12.76 8.67 1.43
C ASP A 60 11.55 8.66 2.36
N MET A 61 10.45 9.30 1.99
CA MET A 61 9.19 9.24 2.73
C MET A 61 8.63 7.80 2.77
N PHE A 62 8.64 7.07 1.65
CA PHE A 62 8.20 5.67 1.59
C PHE A 62 9.14 4.71 2.33
N SER A 63 10.43 5.01 2.37
CA SER A 63 11.41 4.24 3.15
C SER A 63 11.41 4.60 4.66
N GLY A 64 10.63 5.62 5.05
CA GLY A 64 10.54 6.06 6.45
C GLY A 64 11.81 6.73 6.99
N GLY A 65 12.60 7.39 6.12
CA GLY A 65 13.85 8.05 6.47
C GLY A 65 15.09 7.16 6.37
N ALA A 66 14.92 5.99 5.76
CA ALA A 66 16.01 5.04 5.60
C ALA A 66 17.03 5.49 4.53
N LEU A 67 16.57 6.20 3.50
CA LEU A 67 17.44 6.66 2.42
C LEU A 67 18.27 7.90 2.83
N GLU A 68 17.68 8.83 3.57
CA GLU A 68 18.37 10.02 4.13
C GLU A 68 19.61 9.65 4.94
N ARG A 69 19.58 8.49 5.60
CA ARG A 69 20.70 7.97 6.42
C ARG A 69 21.50 6.88 5.72
N LEU A 70 21.12 6.53 4.50
CA LEU A 70 21.57 5.33 3.80
C LEU A 70 21.65 4.12 4.74
N SER A 71 20.52 3.79 5.37
CA SER A 71 20.47 2.63 6.23
C SER A 71 20.48 1.33 5.42
N VAL A 72 20.69 0.21 6.10
CA VAL A 72 20.56 -1.15 5.51
C VAL A 72 19.21 -1.31 4.80
N PHE A 73 18.19 -0.56 5.22
CA PHE A 73 16.84 -0.57 4.64
C PHE A 73 16.56 0.60 3.68
N ALA A 74 17.60 1.24 3.11
CA ALA A 74 17.45 2.42 2.27
C ALA A 74 16.58 2.19 1.02
N LEU A 75 16.65 1.02 0.40
CA LEU A 75 15.75 0.64 -0.70
C LEU A 75 14.30 0.41 -0.24
N GLY A 76 14.08 0.19 1.06
CA GLY A 76 12.77 -0.10 1.61
C GLY A 76 12.11 -1.32 0.97
N ILE A 77 10.79 -1.27 0.80
CA ILE A 77 9.96 -2.31 0.19
C ILE A 77 9.79 -2.13 -1.32
N MET A 78 10.34 -1.03 -1.92
CA MET A 78 10.12 -0.66 -3.31
C MET A 78 10.49 -1.75 -4.33
N PRO A 79 11.66 -2.44 -4.23
CA PRO A 79 12.01 -3.52 -5.15
C PRO A 79 10.99 -4.66 -5.14
N TYR A 80 10.43 -4.98 -3.97
CA TYR A 80 9.41 -6.01 -3.83
C TYR A 80 8.09 -5.60 -4.48
N ILE A 81 7.66 -4.35 -4.29
CA ILE A 81 6.44 -3.81 -4.92
C ILE A 81 6.60 -3.86 -6.44
N SER A 82 7.72 -3.36 -6.97
CA SER A 82 8.00 -3.37 -8.42
C SER A 82 8.01 -4.79 -8.99
N SER A 83 8.66 -5.73 -8.32
CA SER A 83 8.65 -7.15 -8.72
C SER A 83 7.25 -7.75 -8.69
N SER A 84 6.47 -7.46 -7.66
CA SER A 84 5.09 -7.93 -7.53
C SER A 84 4.20 -7.39 -8.65
N ILE A 85 4.34 -6.11 -9.01
CA ILE A 85 3.62 -5.49 -10.12
C ILE A 85 3.97 -6.17 -11.44
N ILE A 86 5.27 -6.31 -11.73
CA ILE A 86 5.76 -6.93 -12.97
C ILE A 86 5.18 -8.35 -13.09
N LEU A 87 5.23 -9.14 -12.03
CA LEU A 87 4.68 -10.50 -12.05
C LEU A 87 3.15 -10.53 -12.17
N GLN A 88 2.43 -9.61 -11.54
CA GLN A 88 0.99 -9.50 -11.70
C GLN A 88 0.60 -9.13 -13.14
N LEU A 89 1.34 -8.23 -13.78
CA LEU A 89 1.17 -7.91 -15.20
C LEU A 89 1.48 -9.12 -16.08
N LEU A 90 2.58 -9.82 -15.80
CA LEU A 90 2.97 -11.02 -16.54
C LEU A 90 1.95 -12.17 -16.39
N THR A 91 1.30 -12.32 -15.22
CA THR A 91 0.24 -13.33 -15.04
C THR A 91 -0.99 -13.06 -15.90
N ALA A 92 -1.20 -11.81 -16.34
CA ALA A 92 -2.30 -11.47 -17.25
C ALA A 92 -1.94 -11.73 -18.73
N VAL A 93 -0.64 -11.73 -19.07
CA VAL A 93 -0.16 -11.81 -20.47
C VAL A 93 0.40 -13.20 -20.81
N VAL A 94 1.09 -13.86 -19.84
CA VAL A 94 1.77 -15.13 -20.05
C VAL A 94 0.87 -16.30 -19.66
N PRO A 95 0.44 -17.16 -20.64
CA PRO A 95 -0.50 -18.26 -20.38
C PRO A 95 -0.04 -19.24 -19.29
N HIS A 96 1.26 -19.48 -19.19
CA HIS A 96 1.84 -20.38 -18.17
C HIS A 96 1.62 -19.84 -16.75
N LEU A 97 1.81 -18.52 -16.55
CA LEU A 97 1.59 -17.89 -15.24
C LEU A 97 0.09 -17.76 -14.91
N GLU A 98 -0.76 -17.60 -15.92
CA GLU A 98 -2.21 -17.64 -15.75
C GLU A 98 -2.69 -19.03 -15.27
N GLN A 99 -2.14 -20.10 -15.85
CA GLN A 99 -2.43 -21.46 -15.41
C GLN A 99 -1.98 -21.69 -13.96
N LEU A 100 -0.77 -21.27 -13.60
CA LEU A 100 -0.30 -21.32 -12.22
C LEU A 100 -1.24 -20.58 -11.24
N LYS A 101 -1.78 -19.43 -11.64
CA LYS A 101 -2.76 -18.69 -10.81
C LYS A 101 -4.05 -19.50 -10.60
N LYS A 102 -4.47 -20.31 -11.59
CA LYS A 102 -5.66 -21.18 -11.50
C LYS A 102 -5.43 -22.45 -10.66
N GLU A 103 -4.18 -22.87 -10.42
CA GLU A 103 -3.82 -24.01 -9.56
C GLU A 103 -4.08 -23.77 -8.06
N GLY A 104 -4.58 -22.59 -7.66
CA GLY A 104 -4.93 -22.27 -6.27
C GLY A 104 -3.72 -21.98 -5.39
N GLU A 105 -3.64 -22.58 -4.18
CA GLU A 105 -2.59 -22.26 -3.20
C GLU A 105 -1.17 -22.63 -3.66
N GLN A 106 -1.01 -23.76 -4.36
CA GLN A 106 0.29 -24.19 -4.85
C GLN A 106 0.84 -23.24 -5.92
N GLY A 107 0.00 -22.81 -6.84
CA GLY A 107 0.37 -21.84 -7.86
C GLY A 107 0.70 -20.46 -7.27
N ARG A 108 -0.07 -20.02 -6.26
CA ARG A 108 0.21 -18.76 -5.54
C ARG A 108 1.59 -18.81 -4.85
N LYS A 109 1.96 -19.91 -4.22
CA LYS A 109 3.28 -20.08 -3.60
C LYS A 109 4.41 -19.96 -4.62
N LYS A 110 4.26 -20.54 -5.82
CA LYS A 110 5.24 -20.40 -6.92
C LYS A 110 5.35 -18.96 -7.41
N ILE A 111 4.22 -18.27 -7.61
CA ILE A 111 4.21 -16.86 -8.01
C ILE A 111 4.91 -15.98 -6.96
N THR A 112 4.65 -16.21 -5.66
CA THR A 112 5.34 -15.51 -4.57
C THR A 112 6.85 -15.79 -4.60
N GLN A 113 7.26 -17.03 -4.91
CA GLN A 113 8.68 -17.37 -5.05
C GLN A 113 9.34 -16.63 -6.22
N TYR A 114 8.68 -16.51 -7.36
CA TYR A 114 9.18 -15.69 -8.46
C TYR A 114 9.26 -14.20 -8.10
N THR A 115 8.28 -13.69 -7.33
CA THR A 115 8.33 -12.31 -6.80
C THR A 115 9.56 -12.11 -5.93
N ARG A 116 9.91 -13.06 -5.07
CA ARG A 116 11.13 -13.00 -4.23
C ARG A 116 12.40 -12.94 -5.08
N TYR A 117 12.51 -13.79 -6.10
CA TYR A 117 13.67 -13.76 -7.01
C TYR A 117 13.77 -12.44 -7.77
N GLY A 118 12.65 -11.96 -8.32
CA GLY A 118 12.58 -10.67 -8.98
C GLY A 118 12.97 -9.51 -8.05
N THR A 119 12.55 -9.57 -6.78
CA THR A 119 12.94 -8.58 -5.75
C THR A 119 14.45 -8.53 -5.56
N VAL A 120 15.10 -9.69 -5.44
CA VAL A 120 16.56 -9.75 -5.26
C VAL A 120 17.28 -9.18 -6.49
N VAL A 121 16.86 -9.54 -7.69
CA VAL A 121 17.45 -9.01 -8.93
C VAL A 121 17.29 -7.49 -9.01
N LEU A 122 16.08 -6.98 -8.77
CA LEU A 122 15.81 -5.53 -8.79
C LEU A 122 16.58 -4.79 -7.70
N SER A 123 16.72 -5.37 -6.49
CA SER A 123 17.49 -4.74 -5.40
C SER A 123 18.98 -4.67 -5.72
N ILE A 124 19.55 -5.67 -6.42
CA ILE A 124 20.94 -5.62 -6.89
C ILE A 124 21.12 -4.48 -7.90
N ILE A 125 20.23 -4.38 -8.89
CA ILE A 125 20.31 -3.32 -9.93
C ILE A 125 20.17 -1.94 -9.29
N GLN A 126 19.17 -1.74 -8.43
CA GLN A 126 18.96 -0.46 -7.75
C GLN A 126 20.09 -0.13 -6.77
N GLY A 127 20.54 -1.11 -5.98
CA GLY A 127 21.65 -0.94 -5.06
C GLY A 127 22.96 -0.56 -5.76
N PHE A 128 23.22 -1.15 -6.93
CA PHE A 128 24.37 -0.78 -7.74
C PHE A 128 24.24 0.65 -8.27
N GLY A 129 23.06 1.06 -8.79
CA GLY A 129 22.79 2.41 -9.23
C GLY A 129 23.01 3.44 -8.11
N ILE A 130 22.50 3.17 -6.91
CA ILE A 130 22.69 4.04 -5.74
C ILE A 130 24.17 4.10 -5.34
N ALA A 131 24.89 2.97 -5.30
CA ALA A 131 26.31 2.95 -4.95
C ALA A 131 27.16 3.80 -5.88
N VAL A 132 26.95 3.67 -7.21
CA VAL A 132 27.66 4.48 -8.22
C VAL A 132 27.26 5.96 -8.10
N GLY A 133 25.99 6.24 -7.88
CA GLY A 133 25.51 7.61 -7.74
C GLY A 133 26.08 8.32 -6.51
N LEU A 134 26.17 7.63 -5.38
CA LEU A 134 26.75 8.18 -4.15
C LEU A 134 28.24 8.53 -4.28
N GLU A 135 28.99 7.79 -5.08
CA GLU A 135 30.40 8.10 -5.33
C GLU A 135 30.58 9.41 -6.10
N THR A 136 29.59 9.81 -6.91
CA THR A 136 29.62 11.05 -7.69
C THR A 136 29.03 12.25 -6.96
N MET A 137 28.34 12.02 -5.83
CA MET A 137 27.70 13.07 -5.04
C MET A 137 28.69 13.73 -4.09
N THR A 138 28.66 15.07 -4.07
CA THR A 138 29.37 15.91 -3.10
C THR A 138 28.37 16.72 -2.30
N ALA A 139 28.58 16.81 -0.99
CA ALA A 139 27.77 17.66 -0.11
C ALA A 139 27.93 19.15 -0.45
N PRO A 140 26.97 20.01 -0.11
CA PRO A 140 27.06 21.45 -0.31
C PRO A 140 28.32 22.13 0.28
N GLY A 141 29.02 21.45 1.18
CA GLY A 141 30.31 21.87 1.75
C GLY A 141 31.56 21.29 1.05
N GLY A 142 31.41 20.59 -0.08
CA GLY A 142 32.55 19.95 -0.79
C GLY A 142 33.01 18.63 -0.18
N ALA A 143 32.38 18.15 0.89
CA ALA A 143 32.69 16.86 1.51
C ALA A 143 32.18 15.72 0.63
N ALA A 144 33.02 14.69 0.42
CA ALA A 144 32.63 13.48 -0.26
C ALA A 144 31.67 12.66 0.64
N VAL A 145 30.59 12.14 0.04
CA VAL A 145 29.62 11.29 0.76
C VAL A 145 30.20 9.92 1.06
N VAL A 146 31.05 9.42 0.17
CA VAL A 146 31.70 8.11 0.27
C VAL A 146 33.13 8.29 0.75
N LEU A 147 33.48 7.67 1.87
CA LEU A 147 34.82 7.78 2.47
C LEU A 147 35.91 7.09 1.62
N LEU A 148 35.59 5.94 1.06
CA LEU A 148 36.52 5.14 0.24
C LEU A 148 35.79 4.68 -1.03
N PRO A 149 35.81 5.49 -2.13
CA PRO A 149 35.20 5.10 -3.38
C PRO A 149 35.95 3.93 -4.04
N GLY A 150 35.19 3.05 -4.71
CA GLY A 150 35.77 1.92 -5.43
C GLY A 150 34.88 0.67 -5.40
N TRP A 151 35.38 -0.38 -6.06
CA TRP A 151 34.64 -1.64 -6.19
C TRP A 151 34.29 -2.28 -4.84
N SER A 152 35.13 -2.12 -3.83
CA SER A 152 34.88 -2.62 -2.47
C SER A 152 33.63 -1.99 -1.86
N PHE A 153 33.50 -0.65 -1.98
CA PHE A 153 32.30 0.07 -1.51
C PHE A 153 31.05 -0.34 -2.29
N ARG A 154 31.15 -0.42 -3.63
CA ARG A 154 30.00 -0.79 -4.48
C ARG A 154 29.46 -2.18 -4.11
N LEU A 155 30.35 -3.18 -4.03
CA LEU A 155 29.96 -4.54 -3.65
C LEU A 155 29.37 -4.59 -2.25
N LEU A 156 30.01 -3.94 -1.27
CA LEU A 156 29.52 -3.89 0.10
C LEU A 156 28.12 -3.27 0.16
N THR A 157 27.92 -2.14 -0.50
CA THR A 157 26.61 -1.43 -0.54
C THR A 157 25.56 -2.28 -1.20
N VAL A 158 25.83 -2.91 -2.34
CA VAL A 158 24.87 -3.77 -3.05
C VAL A 158 24.46 -4.97 -2.18
N ILE A 159 25.41 -5.65 -1.56
CA ILE A 159 25.13 -6.81 -0.70
C ILE A 159 24.31 -6.37 0.52
N THR A 160 24.70 -5.26 1.17
CA THR A 160 24.00 -4.76 2.35
C THR A 160 22.56 -4.34 2.05
N LEU A 161 22.34 -3.57 0.97
CA LEU A 161 21.01 -3.12 0.58
C LEU A 161 20.13 -4.27 0.11
N THR A 162 20.69 -5.24 -0.62
CA THR A 162 19.94 -6.44 -1.07
C THR A 162 19.57 -7.32 0.12
N ALA A 163 20.48 -7.54 1.06
CA ALA A 163 20.19 -8.28 2.29
C ALA A 163 19.11 -7.56 3.13
N GLY A 164 19.20 -6.24 3.24
CA GLY A 164 18.18 -5.42 3.93
C GLY A 164 16.81 -5.53 3.29
N THR A 165 16.72 -5.43 1.95
CA THR A 165 15.46 -5.58 1.21
C THR A 165 14.88 -6.99 1.38
N ALA A 166 15.72 -8.03 1.29
CA ALA A 166 15.28 -9.40 1.52
C ALA A 166 14.74 -9.61 2.95
N PHE A 167 15.37 -8.97 3.94
CA PHE A 167 14.90 -9.02 5.31
C PHE A 167 13.58 -8.28 5.52
N ILE A 168 13.40 -7.07 4.93
CA ILE A 168 12.11 -6.35 4.98
C ILE A 168 11.00 -7.17 4.32
N MET A 169 11.27 -7.76 3.17
CA MET A 169 10.34 -8.66 2.48
C MET A 169 9.91 -9.81 3.40
N TRP A 170 10.86 -10.48 4.04
CA TRP A 170 10.59 -11.55 5.01
C TRP A 170 9.75 -11.04 6.20
N LEU A 171 10.08 -9.87 6.77
CA LEU A 171 9.28 -9.25 7.83
C LEU A 171 7.83 -9.02 7.38
N GLY A 172 7.62 -8.47 6.18
CA GLY A 172 6.28 -8.24 5.61
C GLY A 172 5.48 -9.54 5.45
N GLU A 173 6.13 -10.60 4.98
CA GLU A 173 5.50 -11.92 4.86
C GLU A 173 5.14 -12.51 6.24
N GLN A 174 6.05 -12.43 7.23
CA GLN A 174 5.77 -12.90 8.59
C GLN A 174 4.60 -12.16 9.25
N ILE A 175 4.51 -10.82 9.04
CA ILE A 175 3.35 -10.04 9.53
C ILE A 175 2.07 -10.54 8.87
N THR A 176 2.08 -10.77 7.56
CA THR A 176 0.89 -11.22 6.80
C THR A 176 0.45 -12.62 7.20
N GLU A 177 1.40 -13.55 7.44
CA GLU A 177 1.09 -14.94 7.78
C GLU A 177 0.68 -15.14 9.25
N ARG A 178 1.38 -14.49 10.17
CA ARG A 178 1.25 -14.74 11.62
C ARG A 178 0.71 -13.55 12.41
N GLY A 179 0.70 -12.37 11.81
CA GLY A 179 0.22 -11.13 12.42
C GLY A 179 -1.22 -10.80 12.06
N ILE A 180 -1.50 -9.51 11.98
CA ILE A 180 -2.77 -8.90 11.53
C ILE A 180 -2.44 -7.85 10.48
N GLY A 181 -3.27 -7.80 9.45
CA GLY A 181 -3.11 -6.85 8.35
C GLY A 181 -2.21 -7.37 7.23
N ASN A 182 -2.10 -6.59 6.17
CA ASN A 182 -1.14 -6.81 5.11
C ASN A 182 0.23 -6.27 5.58
N GLY A 183 1.21 -7.16 5.79
CA GLY A 183 2.51 -6.79 6.37
C GLY A 183 3.27 -5.76 5.54
N ILE A 184 3.19 -5.84 4.21
CA ILE A 184 3.83 -4.88 3.30
C ILE A 184 3.23 -3.50 3.47
N SER A 185 1.90 -3.41 3.45
CA SER A 185 1.18 -2.15 3.65
C SER A 185 1.43 -1.56 5.03
N LEU A 186 1.55 -2.40 6.07
CA LEU A 186 1.87 -1.96 7.44
C LEU A 186 3.31 -1.45 7.59
N ILE A 187 4.27 -2.00 6.86
CA ILE A 187 5.65 -1.49 6.83
C ILE A 187 5.67 -0.08 6.21
N ILE A 188 4.97 0.12 5.08
CA ILE A 188 4.84 1.44 4.44
C ILE A 188 4.14 2.42 5.39
N PHE A 189 3.02 2.00 5.98
CA PHE A 189 2.28 2.77 6.98
C PHE A 189 3.18 3.21 8.14
N SER A 190 3.96 2.30 8.71
CA SER A 190 4.90 2.59 9.79
C SER A 190 5.97 3.62 9.36
N GLY A 191 6.48 3.51 8.12
CA GLY A 191 7.42 4.49 7.56
C GLY A 191 6.84 5.90 7.52
N ILE A 192 5.59 6.04 7.03
CA ILE A 192 4.91 7.33 6.91
C ILE A 192 4.55 7.90 8.29
N VAL A 193 3.93 7.11 9.15
CA VAL A 193 3.44 7.56 10.47
C VAL A 193 4.58 8.02 11.38
N CYS A 194 5.74 7.37 11.33
CA CYS A 194 6.89 7.77 12.14
C CYS A 194 7.48 9.14 11.77
N ARG A 195 7.16 9.67 10.60
CA ARG A 195 7.56 11.04 10.21
C ARG A 195 6.54 12.11 10.63
N MET A 196 5.31 11.72 11.02
CA MET A 196 4.30 12.67 11.47
C MET A 196 4.76 13.58 12.62
N PRO A 197 5.35 13.08 13.71
CA PRO A 197 5.79 13.94 14.81
C PRO A 197 6.82 14.99 14.37
N VAL A 198 7.73 14.62 13.47
CA VAL A 198 8.76 15.54 12.94
C VAL A 198 8.10 16.62 12.08
N ALA A 199 7.17 16.27 11.22
CA ALA A 199 6.44 17.22 10.38
C ALA A 199 5.61 18.20 11.22
N ILE A 200 4.94 17.72 12.27
CA ILE A 200 4.21 18.57 13.21
C ILE A 200 5.17 19.54 13.91
N GLY A 201 6.33 19.06 14.40
CA GLY A 201 7.34 19.91 15.02
C GLY A 201 7.87 20.99 14.10
N GLN A 202 8.14 20.68 12.83
CA GLN A 202 8.56 21.65 11.82
C GLN A 202 7.48 22.71 11.54
N THR A 203 6.20 22.29 11.46
CA THR A 203 5.07 23.23 11.29
C THR A 203 4.99 24.22 12.47
N PHE A 204 5.16 23.73 13.70
CA PHE A 204 5.22 24.61 14.88
C PHE A 204 6.42 25.56 14.85
N GLN A 205 7.58 25.11 14.38
CA GLN A 205 8.76 25.94 14.24
C GLN A 205 8.53 27.07 13.22
N LEU A 206 7.96 26.75 12.05
CA LEU A 206 7.62 27.75 11.02
C LEU A 206 6.55 28.74 11.50
N LEU A 207 5.63 28.30 12.34
CA LEU A 207 4.68 29.18 12.99
C LEU A 207 5.37 30.13 13.98
N SER A 208 6.35 29.65 14.75
CA SER A 208 7.09 30.47 15.73
C SER A 208 8.05 31.46 15.06
N THR A 209 8.60 31.14 13.88
CA THR A 209 9.43 32.06 13.08
C THR A 209 8.62 33.11 12.31
N GLY A 210 7.28 32.95 12.26
CA GLY A 210 6.39 33.87 11.55
C GLY A 210 6.36 33.68 10.03
N GLU A 211 7.01 32.63 9.51
CA GLU A 211 6.97 32.30 8.08
C GLU A 211 5.58 31.83 7.64
N ILE A 212 4.81 31.26 8.54
CA ILE A 212 3.46 30.76 8.30
C ILE A 212 2.48 31.42 9.29
N GLY A 213 1.39 31.99 8.76
CA GLY A 213 0.34 32.56 9.58
C GLY A 213 -0.53 31.47 10.27
N ILE A 214 -1.01 31.78 11.49
CA ILE A 214 -1.88 30.88 12.26
C ILE A 214 -3.15 30.50 11.49
N PHE A 215 -3.71 31.41 10.69
CA PHE A 215 -4.87 31.13 9.85
C PHE A 215 -4.61 30.06 8.81
N LEU A 216 -3.41 30.04 8.20
CA LEU A 216 -3.03 29.01 7.26
C LEU A 216 -2.95 27.63 7.94
N VAL A 217 -2.35 27.57 9.14
CA VAL A 217 -2.24 26.31 9.91
C VAL A 217 -3.63 25.76 10.26
N ILE A 218 -4.55 26.62 10.70
CA ILE A 218 -5.94 26.21 11.01
C ILE A 218 -6.64 25.72 9.73
N THR A 219 -6.50 26.43 8.62
CA THR A 219 -7.10 26.05 7.33
C THR A 219 -6.57 24.68 6.86
N LEU A 220 -5.28 24.45 6.99
CA LEU A 220 -4.66 23.16 6.65
C LEU A 220 -5.15 22.02 7.54
N LEU A 221 -5.29 22.26 8.84
CA LEU A 221 -5.81 21.27 9.77
C LEU A 221 -7.25 20.91 9.44
N VAL A 222 -8.11 21.88 9.18
CA VAL A 222 -9.51 21.67 8.77
C VAL A 222 -9.56 20.90 7.45
N LEU A 223 -8.74 21.30 6.48
CA LEU A 223 -8.65 20.60 5.19
C LEU A 223 -8.19 19.14 5.35
N MET A 224 -7.18 18.89 6.19
CA MET A 224 -6.69 17.54 6.46
C MET A 224 -7.79 16.66 7.07
N VAL A 225 -8.51 17.17 8.06
CA VAL A 225 -9.64 16.46 8.67
C VAL A 225 -10.75 16.20 7.64
N ALA A 226 -11.05 17.18 6.79
CA ALA A 226 -12.04 17.02 5.73
C ALA A 226 -11.63 15.95 4.69
N VAL A 227 -10.36 15.95 4.27
CA VAL A 227 -9.82 14.93 3.35
C VAL A 227 -9.85 13.54 3.98
N VAL A 228 -9.41 13.40 5.23
CA VAL A 228 -9.48 12.12 5.96
C VAL A 228 -10.92 11.64 6.07
N GLY A 229 -11.86 12.53 6.41
CA GLY A 229 -13.29 12.21 6.47
C GLY A 229 -13.84 11.75 5.11
N LEU A 230 -13.45 12.43 4.02
CA LEU A 230 -13.81 12.04 2.65
C LEU A 230 -13.26 10.65 2.29
N ILE A 231 -11.99 10.38 2.63
CA ILE A 231 -11.36 9.07 2.39
C ILE A 231 -12.15 7.97 3.12
N ILE A 232 -12.43 8.15 4.41
CA ILE A 232 -13.17 7.16 5.21
C ILE A 232 -14.56 6.93 4.61
N PHE A 233 -15.25 8.01 4.21
CA PHE A 233 -16.60 7.93 3.64
C PHE A 233 -16.62 7.13 2.34
N VAL A 234 -15.68 7.37 1.43
CA VAL A 234 -15.62 6.68 0.13
C VAL A 234 -15.10 5.24 0.27
N GLU A 235 -14.09 4.99 1.12
CA GLU A 235 -13.54 3.64 1.34
C GLU A 235 -14.56 2.70 2.00
N GLN A 236 -15.46 3.20 2.84
CA GLN A 236 -16.56 2.42 3.42
C GLN A 236 -17.77 2.31 2.49
N GLY A 237 -17.81 3.11 1.43
CA GLY A 237 -18.90 3.14 0.46
C GLY A 237 -19.06 1.82 -0.31
N GLN A 238 -20.29 1.30 -0.37
CA GLN A 238 -20.60 0.04 -1.04
C GLN A 238 -21.83 0.18 -1.93
N ARG A 239 -21.74 -0.33 -3.16
CA ARG A 239 -22.91 -0.58 -4.01
C ARG A 239 -23.47 -1.95 -3.69
N ARG A 240 -24.68 -2.03 -3.13
CA ARG A 240 -25.35 -3.28 -2.80
C ARG A 240 -26.25 -3.71 -3.94
N ILE A 241 -25.94 -4.82 -4.61
CA ILE A 241 -26.78 -5.42 -5.65
C ILE A 241 -27.71 -6.43 -4.99
N PRO A 242 -29.03 -6.30 -5.13
CA PRO A 242 -29.98 -7.26 -4.52
C PRO A 242 -29.88 -8.63 -5.23
N VAL A 243 -29.71 -9.67 -4.42
CA VAL A 243 -29.67 -11.08 -4.86
C VAL A 243 -30.78 -11.83 -4.15
N GLN A 244 -31.61 -12.54 -4.91
CA GLN A 244 -32.64 -13.40 -4.39
C GLN A 244 -32.25 -14.86 -4.56
N TYR A 245 -32.47 -15.65 -3.51
CA TYR A 245 -32.27 -17.09 -3.55
C TYR A 245 -33.65 -17.79 -3.65
N ALA A 246 -33.73 -18.79 -4.53
CA ALA A 246 -34.94 -19.58 -4.68
C ALA A 246 -35.30 -20.28 -3.36
N LYS A 247 -36.57 -20.23 -2.99
CA LYS A 247 -37.09 -20.96 -1.84
C LYS A 247 -37.01 -22.45 -2.11
N ARG A 248 -36.30 -23.22 -1.25
CA ARG A 248 -36.30 -24.68 -1.29
C ARG A 248 -37.24 -25.21 -0.20
N VAL A 249 -38.19 -26.03 -0.58
CA VAL A 249 -39.04 -26.78 0.36
C VAL A 249 -38.41 -28.15 0.52
N VAL A 250 -37.95 -28.47 1.75
CA VAL A 250 -37.46 -29.79 2.11
C VAL A 250 -38.41 -30.37 3.16
N GLY A 251 -39.29 -31.26 2.73
CA GLY A 251 -40.37 -31.79 3.56
C GLY A 251 -41.40 -30.72 3.95
N ARG A 252 -41.70 -30.56 5.24
CA ARG A 252 -42.60 -29.53 5.78
C ARG A 252 -41.95 -28.20 6.13
N ARG A 253 -40.64 -28.06 5.93
CA ARG A 253 -39.90 -26.83 6.27
C ARG A 253 -39.48 -26.10 5.00
N MET A 254 -39.80 -24.80 4.92
CA MET A 254 -39.30 -23.91 3.90
C MET A 254 -37.91 -23.39 4.30
N TYR A 255 -36.92 -23.72 3.50
CA TYR A 255 -35.55 -23.18 3.61
C TYR A 255 -35.31 -22.21 2.45
N GLY A 256 -34.79 -21.02 2.73
CA GLY A 256 -34.47 -20.01 1.74
C GLY A 256 -35.51 -18.91 1.64
N GLY A 257 -35.31 -17.99 0.71
CA GLY A 257 -36.17 -16.81 0.52
C GLY A 257 -35.63 -15.57 1.22
N GLN A 258 -34.44 -15.62 1.82
CA GLN A 258 -33.77 -14.40 2.27
C GLN A 258 -33.18 -13.66 1.07
N SER A 259 -33.56 -12.40 0.92
CA SER A 259 -32.88 -11.49 -0.01
C SER A 259 -31.55 -11.08 0.61
N THR A 260 -30.47 -11.47 -0.01
CA THR A 260 -29.14 -11.00 0.33
C THR A 260 -28.67 -9.94 -0.67
N HIS A 261 -27.61 -9.25 -0.35
CA HIS A 261 -27.04 -8.25 -1.22
C HIS A 261 -25.60 -8.62 -1.53
N LEU A 262 -25.17 -8.47 -2.80
CA LEU A 262 -23.79 -8.55 -3.20
C LEU A 262 -23.15 -7.18 -2.98
N PRO A 263 -22.27 -7.02 -1.96
CA PRO A 263 -21.61 -5.74 -1.71
C PRO A 263 -20.43 -5.56 -2.69
N LEU A 264 -20.47 -4.49 -3.49
CA LEU A 264 -19.34 -4.05 -4.31
C LEU A 264 -18.80 -2.77 -3.69
N LYS A 265 -17.54 -2.77 -3.22
CA LYS A 265 -16.88 -1.56 -2.70
C LYS A 265 -16.72 -0.54 -3.82
N ILE A 266 -16.87 0.76 -3.52
CA ILE A 266 -16.67 1.87 -4.48
C ILE A 266 -15.19 1.88 -4.92
N ASN A 267 -14.27 1.75 -3.97
CA ASN A 267 -12.87 1.54 -4.27
C ASN A 267 -12.53 0.05 -4.10
N SER A 268 -12.79 -0.76 -5.14
CA SER A 268 -12.48 -2.21 -5.13
C SER A 268 -10.98 -2.48 -5.20
N SER A 269 -10.20 -1.56 -5.73
CA SER A 269 -8.74 -1.65 -5.86
C SER A 269 -7.98 -1.21 -4.61
N GLY A 270 -8.64 -0.52 -3.66
CA GLY A 270 -8.04 -0.04 -2.42
C GLY A 270 -6.92 0.96 -2.64
N VAL A 271 -5.89 0.88 -1.81
CA VAL A 271 -4.71 1.78 -1.84
C VAL A 271 -3.59 1.29 -2.77
N ILE A 272 -3.77 0.15 -3.43
CA ILE A 272 -2.72 -0.49 -4.26
C ILE A 272 -2.40 0.32 -5.53
N PRO A 273 -3.37 0.85 -6.31
CA PRO A 273 -3.09 1.58 -7.54
C PRO A 273 -2.17 2.80 -7.38
N PRO A 274 -2.36 3.70 -6.40
CA PRO A 274 -1.42 4.79 -6.16
C PRO A 274 -0.01 4.33 -5.77
N ILE A 275 0.10 3.24 -5.01
CA ILE A 275 1.39 2.65 -4.65
C ILE A 275 2.09 2.14 -5.90
N PHE A 276 1.37 1.48 -6.81
CA PHE A 276 1.89 0.96 -8.06
C PHE A 276 2.29 2.10 -9.00
N ALA A 277 1.44 3.11 -9.17
CA ALA A 277 1.72 4.28 -10.00
C ALA A 277 2.99 5.00 -9.53
N SER A 278 3.10 5.27 -8.22
CA SER A 278 4.29 5.90 -7.65
C SER A 278 5.55 5.03 -7.83
N SER A 279 5.46 3.73 -7.59
CA SER A 279 6.60 2.81 -7.71
C SER A 279 7.15 2.75 -9.14
N ILE A 280 6.27 2.69 -10.15
CA ILE A 280 6.69 2.66 -11.56
C ILE A 280 7.35 3.97 -11.99
N ILE A 281 6.84 5.11 -11.53
CA ILE A 281 7.44 6.40 -11.83
C ILE A 281 8.78 6.58 -11.09
N MET A 282 8.83 6.18 -9.82
CA MET A 282 10.01 6.35 -8.98
C MET A 282 11.18 5.45 -9.39
N PHE A 283 10.91 4.24 -9.90
CA PHE A 283 11.96 3.30 -10.27
C PHE A 283 12.94 3.86 -11.31
N PRO A 284 12.49 4.31 -12.52
CA PRO A 284 13.40 4.92 -13.49
C PRO A 284 13.96 6.27 -13.00
N ALA A 285 13.14 7.05 -12.30
CA ALA A 285 13.56 8.36 -11.80
C ALA A 285 14.68 8.26 -10.75
N THR A 286 14.63 7.24 -9.88
CA THR A 286 15.72 6.98 -8.92
C THR A 286 17.02 6.64 -9.64
N ILE A 287 16.97 5.80 -10.68
CA ILE A 287 18.15 5.47 -11.46
C ILE A 287 18.67 6.71 -12.21
N ALA A 288 17.76 7.48 -12.83
CA ALA A 288 18.10 8.69 -13.57
C ALA A 288 18.73 9.78 -12.70
N SER A 289 18.34 9.90 -11.43
CA SER A 289 18.91 10.89 -10.51
C SER A 289 20.40 10.67 -10.19
N PHE A 290 20.91 9.44 -10.43
CA PHE A 290 22.32 9.10 -10.23
C PHE A 290 23.15 9.14 -11.52
N ILE A 291 22.52 9.40 -12.68
CA ILE A 291 23.20 9.43 -13.98
C ILE A 291 23.34 10.90 -14.45
N ASN A 292 24.58 11.39 -14.51
CA ASN A 292 24.88 12.75 -14.95
C ASN A 292 24.97 12.87 -16.50
N ILE A 293 23.87 12.52 -17.19
CA ILE A 293 23.74 12.68 -18.62
C ILE A 293 22.66 13.74 -18.91
N PRO A 294 22.94 14.79 -19.74
CA PRO A 294 22.04 15.94 -19.91
C PRO A 294 20.60 15.57 -20.33
N TRP A 295 20.41 14.61 -21.24
CA TRP A 295 19.09 14.20 -21.69
C TRP A 295 18.33 13.37 -20.60
N VAL A 296 19.06 12.61 -19.78
CA VAL A 296 18.49 11.87 -18.65
C VAL A 296 18.01 12.84 -17.56
N GLN A 297 18.79 13.88 -17.29
CA GLN A 297 18.40 14.94 -16.35
C GLN A 297 17.19 15.72 -16.85
N ALA A 298 17.10 16.05 -18.14
CA ALA A 298 15.93 16.72 -18.71
C ALA A 298 14.65 15.89 -18.53
N ILE A 299 14.71 14.55 -18.71
CA ILE A 299 13.59 13.64 -18.45
C ILE A 299 13.28 13.59 -16.94
N SER A 300 14.30 13.49 -16.09
CA SER A 300 14.14 13.48 -14.63
C SER A 300 13.48 14.77 -14.13
N ASP A 301 13.85 15.91 -14.70
CA ASP A 301 13.26 17.21 -14.36
C ASP A 301 11.80 17.33 -14.82
N ALA A 302 11.45 16.78 -15.97
CA ALA A 302 10.07 16.72 -16.46
C ALA A 302 9.17 15.80 -15.59
N ILE A 303 9.75 14.80 -14.94
CA ILE A 303 9.04 13.84 -14.07
C ILE A 303 9.09 14.29 -12.59
N ARG A 304 9.47 15.53 -12.29
CA ARG A 304 9.45 16.03 -10.90
C ARG A 304 8.01 16.22 -10.38
N PRO A 305 7.74 15.87 -9.11
CA PRO A 305 6.47 16.17 -8.48
C PRO A 305 6.15 17.67 -8.55
N GLY A 306 4.89 17.99 -8.84
CA GLY A 306 4.44 19.37 -9.03
C GLY A 306 4.54 19.88 -10.47
N GLN A 307 5.14 19.13 -11.39
CA GLN A 307 5.09 19.41 -12.82
C GLN A 307 3.81 18.80 -13.44
N LEU A 308 3.19 19.55 -14.36
CA LEU A 308 1.95 19.10 -15.01
C LEU A 308 2.10 17.72 -15.68
N PHE A 309 3.25 17.47 -16.31
CA PHE A 309 3.53 16.19 -16.96
C PHE A 309 3.57 15.02 -15.96
N TYR A 310 4.21 15.22 -14.80
CA TYR A 310 4.20 14.23 -13.72
C TYR A 310 2.79 13.92 -13.24
N GLU A 311 1.99 14.96 -12.98
CA GLU A 311 0.61 14.78 -12.47
C GLU A 311 -0.28 14.06 -13.48
N LEU A 312 -0.18 14.40 -14.77
CA LEU A 312 -0.94 13.72 -15.83
C LEU A 312 -0.52 12.25 -15.98
N LEU A 313 0.79 11.97 -15.94
CA LEU A 313 1.32 10.60 -16.00
C LEU A 313 0.86 9.80 -14.80
N PHE A 314 0.93 10.39 -13.62
CA PHE A 314 0.54 9.76 -12.36
C PHE A 314 -0.95 9.43 -12.33
N VAL A 315 -1.81 10.39 -12.72
CA VAL A 315 -3.25 10.17 -12.87
C VAL A 315 -3.53 9.06 -13.89
N GLY A 316 -2.87 9.08 -15.04
CA GLY A 316 -3.01 8.05 -16.07
C GLY A 316 -2.66 6.65 -15.53
N PHE A 317 -1.57 6.51 -14.79
CA PHE A 317 -1.21 5.24 -14.14
C PHE A 317 -2.21 4.83 -13.06
N ILE A 318 -2.72 5.76 -12.24
CA ILE A 318 -3.75 5.45 -11.25
C ILE A 318 -4.98 4.84 -11.95
N PHE A 319 -5.47 5.48 -13.03
CA PHE A 319 -6.61 4.95 -13.80
C PHE A 319 -6.31 3.56 -14.36
N PHE A 320 -5.15 3.40 -15.01
CA PHE A 320 -4.73 2.12 -15.56
C PHE A 320 -4.70 1.02 -14.49
N PHE A 321 -4.06 1.28 -13.34
CA PHE A 321 -3.95 0.29 -12.27
C PHE A 321 -5.26 0.04 -11.54
N CYS A 322 -6.14 1.03 -11.42
CA CYS A 322 -7.48 0.82 -10.86
C CYS A 322 -8.27 -0.21 -11.69
N TYR A 323 -8.28 -0.03 -13.02
CA TYR A 323 -8.96 -0.97 -13.90
C TYR A 323 -8.26 -2.33 -13.95
N PHE A 324 -6.95 -2.32 -14.11
CA PHE A 324 -6.15 -3.54 -14.14
C PHE A 324 -6.33 -4.39 -12.88
N TYR A 325 -6.17 -3.77 -11.71
CA TYR A 325 -6.27 -4.48 -10.43
C TYR A 325 -7.68 -5.01 -10.19
N THR A 326 -8.68 -4.23 -10.52
CA THR A 326 -10.08 -4.66 -10.42
C THR A 326 -10.35 -5.87 -11.33
N ALA A 327 -9.87 -5.86 -12.57
CA ALA A 327 -10.02 -6.97 -13.51
C ALA A 327 -9.28 -8.25 -13.05
N VAL A 328 -8.10 -8.09 -12.44
CA VAL A 328 -7.30 -9.23 -11.95
C VAL A 328 -7.88 -9.83 -10.66
N THR A 329 -8.44 -9.00 -9.79
CA THR A 329 -8.92 -9.41 -8.46
C THR A 329 -10.35 -9.93 -8.49
N PHE A 330 -11.19 -9.36 -9.32
CA PHE A 330 -12.61 -9.68 -9.38
C PHE A 330 -12.99 -10.24 -10.76
N ASN A 331 -13.35 -11.53 -10.81
CA ASN A 331 -13.82 -12.17 -12.03
C ASN A 331 -15.37 -12.23 -12.02
N PRO A 332 -16.07 -11.40 -12.83
CA PRO A 332 -17.52 -11.37 -12.88
C PRO A 332 -18.15 -12.70 -13.30
N THR A 333 -17.46 -13.48 -14.14
CA THR A 333 -17.96 -14.78 -14.62
C THR A 333 -17.99 -15.81 -13.50
N ASP A 334 -16.91 -15.91 -12.71
CA ASP A 334 -16.84 -16.84 -11.57
C ASP A 334 -17.89 -16.51 -10.51
N VAL A 335 -18.11 -15.21 -10.24
CA VAL A 335 -19.14 -14.76 -9.28
C VAL A 335 -20.53 -15.12 -9.79
N ALA A 336 -20.83 -14.88 -11.07
CA ALA A 336 -22.13 -15.20 -11.67
C ALA A 336 -22.39 -16.72 -11.67
N ASP A 337 -21.38 -17.55 -11.96
CA ASP A 337 -21.47 -19.00 -11.94
C ASP A 337 -21.65 -19.55 -10.53
N ASN A 338 -20.93 -19.00 -9.55
CA ASN A 338 -21.10 -19.37 -8.15
C ASN A 338 -22.50 -19.00 -7.65
N MET A 339 -23.00 -17.81 -8.01
CA MET A 339 -24.39 -17.42 -7.72
C MET A 339 -25.39 -18.39 -8.33
N LYS A 340 -25.21 -18.75 -9.61
CA LYS A 340 -26.09 -19.71 -10.31
C LYS A 340 -26.06 -21.08 -9.63
N LYS A 341 -24.87 -21.60 -9.27
CA LYS A 341 -24.73 -22.87 -8.54
C LYS A 341 -25.42 -22.84 -7.18
N ALA A 342 -25.40 -21.69 -6.48
CA ALA A 342 -26.07 -21.48 -5.20
C ALA A 342 -27.60 -21.22 -5.34
N GLY A 343 -28.15 -21.18 -6.56
CA GLY A 343 -29.56 -20.89 -6.80
C GLY A 343 -29.94 -19.42 -6.60
N GLY A 344 -28.94 -18.51 -6.60
CA GLY A 344 -29.13 -17.07 -6.50
C GLY A 344 -29.32 -16.43 -7.87
N PHE A 345 -30.14 -15.38 -7.96
CA PHE A 345 -30.34 -14.59 -9.16
C PHE A 345 -30.56 -13.12 -8.81
N ILE A 346 -30.24 -12.24 -9.76
CA ILE A 346 -30.54 -10.82 -9.67
C ILE A 346 -31.92 -10.58 -10.24
N PRO A 347 -32.85 -9.90 -9.53
CA PRO A 347 -34.20 -9.62 -10.05
C PRO A 347 -34.15 -8.94 -11.42
N GLY A 348 -34.89 -9.47 -12.40
CA GLY A 348 -34.95 -8.96 -13.76
C GLY A 348 -33.79 -9.36 -14.68
N ILE A 349 -32.78 -10.13 -14.21
CA ILE A 349 -31.63 -10.56 -15.00
C ILE A 349 -31.53 -12.09 -15.01
N ARG A 350 -31.36 -12.66 -16.22
CA ARG A 350 -31.23 -14.11 -16.38
C ARG A 350 -29.93 -14.63 -15.77
N PRO A 351 -29.97 -15.68 -14.92
CA PRO A 351 -28.76 -16.24 -14.31
C PRO A 351 -27.75 -16.74 -15.36
N GLY A 352 -26.45 -16.53 -15.10
CA GLY A 352 -25.36 -16.92 -15.97
C GLY A 352 -24.70 -15.73 -16.68
N ARG A 353 -24.44 -15.85 -17.99
CA ARG A 353 -23.66 -14.87 -18.77
C ARG A 353 -24.19 -13.42 -18.66
N ARG A 354 -25.53 -13.23 -18.73
CA ARG A 354 -26.12 -11.89 -18.58
C ARG A 354 -25.91 -11.28 -17.20
N THR A 355 -25.87 -12.12 -16.16
CA THR A 355 -25.53 -11.68 -14.80
C THR A 355 -24.09 -11.23 -14.73
N ALA A 356 -23.15 -11.98 -15.36
CA ALA A 356 -21.74 -11.58 -15.44
C ALA A 356 -21.56 -10.25 -16.18
N GLU A 357 -22.20 -10.07 -17.33
CA GLU A 357 -22.17 -8.82 -18.11
C GLU A 357 -22.74 -7.62 -17.32
N TYR A 358 -23.79 -7.83 -16.54
CA TYR A 358 -24.34 -6.79 -15.67
C TYR A 358 -23.40 -6.41 -14.54
N ILE A 359 -22.82 -7.40 -13.86
CA ILE A 359 -21.85 -7.18 -12.77
C ILE A 359 -20.63 -6.44 -13.31
N ASP A 360 -20.10 -6.85 -14.47
CA ASP A 360 -18.96 -6.21 -15.12
C ASP A 360 -19.23 -4.75 -15.46
N LYS A 361 -20.42 -4.45 -16.04
CA LYS A 361 -20.83 -3.08 -16.35
C LYS A 361 -20.95 -2.20 -15.10
N VAL A 362 -21.49 -2.75 -14.00
CA VAL A 362 -21.60 -2.03 -12.72
C VAL A 362 -20.20 -1.80 -12.13
N LEU A 363 -19.35 -2.83 -12.16
CA LEU A 363 -18.00 -2.78 -11.66
C LEU A 363 -17.14 -1.75 -12.40
N SER A 364 -17.17 -1.74 -13.72
CA SER A 364 -16.46 -0.74 -14.55
C SER A 364 -16.87 0.69 -14.22
N ARG A 365 -18.17 0.95 -14.01
CA ARG A 365 -18.64 2.29 -13.66
C ARG A 365 -18.22 2.72 -12.25
N ILE A 366 -18.25 1.78 -11.30
CA ILE A 366 -17.79 2.02 -9.93
C ILE A 366 -16.28 2.28 -9.91
N THR A 367 -15.51 1.49 -10.66
CA THR A 367 -14.05 1.65 -10.78
C THR A 367 -13.69 3.00 -11.38
N LEU A 368 -14.45 3.49 -12.35
CA LEU A 368 -14.26 4.85 -12.89
C LEU A 368 -14.38 5.92 -11.79
N GLY A 369 -15.48 5.86 -11.03
CA GLY A 369 -15.69 6.78 -9.89
C GLY A 369 -14.61 6.66 -8.82
N GLY A 370 -14.19 5.42 -8.50
CA GLY A 370 -13.09 5.14 -7.58
C GLY A 370 -11.75 5.71 -8.08
N ALA A 371 -11.43 5.56 -9.37
CA ALA A 371 -10.20 6.09 -9.96
C ALA A 371 -10.16 7.63 -9.94
N PHE A 372 -11.29 8.30 -10.22
CA PHE A 372 -11.40 9.75 -10.08
C PHE A 372 -11.17 10.20 -8.64
N TYR A 373 -11.80 9.55 -7.70
CA TYR A 373 -11.64 9.85 -6.28
C TYR A 373 -10.19 9.68 -5.83
N VAL A 374 -9.57 8.52 -6.13
CA VAL A 374 -8.17 8.25 -5.76
C VAL A 374 -7.22 9.27 -6.39
N SER A 375 -7.41 9.59 -7.68
CA SER A 375 -6.61 10.59 -8.38
C SER A 375 -6.77 11.98 -7.74
N ALA A 376 -7.99 12.40 -7.42
CA ALA A 376 -8.25 13.69 -6.79
C ALA A 376 -7.56 13.79 -5.42
N VAL A 377 -7.67 12.76 -4.58
CA VAL A 377 -7.02 12.72 -3.27
C VAL A 377 -5.50 12.72 -3.38
N CYS A 378 -4.94 12.05 -4.39
CA CYS A 378 -3.49 11.98 -4.58
C CYS A 378 -2.88 13.27 -5.12
N VAL A 379 -3.58 13.96 -6.03
CA VAL A 379 -3.09 15.19 -6.68
C VAL A 379 -3.34 16.44 -5.84
N LEU A 380 -4.41 16.46 -5.04
CA LEU A 380 -4.79 17.63 -4.24
C LEU A 380 -3.64 18.20 -3.38
N PRO A 381 -2.86 17.39 -2.62
CA PRO A 381 -1.73 17.93 -1.86
C PRO A 381 -0.57 18.43 -2.73
N SER A 382 -0.30 17.82 -3.88
CA SER A 382 0.71 18.33 -4.81
C SER A 382 0.39 19.76 -5.25
N ILE A 383 -0.87 20.03 -5.56
CA ILE A 383 -1.36 21.37 -5.91
C ILE A 383 -1.21 22.34 -4.73
N LEU A 384 -1.56 21.87 -3.52
CA LEU A 384 -1.45 22.71 -2.32
C LEU A 384 0.02 23.07 -1.99
N ILE A 385 0.93 22.12 -2.12
CA ILE A 385 2.37 22.37 -1.89
C ILE A 385 2.90 23.35 -2.92
N SER A 386 2.55 23.20 -4.20
CA SER A 386 3.06 24.07 -5.28
C SER A 386 2.53 25.50 -5.20
N HIS A 387 1.30 25.72 -4.72
CA HIS A 387 0.70 27.05 -4.63
C HIS A 387 0.93 27.76 -3.31
N PHE A 388 0.99 27.04 -2.19
CA PHE A 388 1.05 27.64 -0.84
C PHE A 388 2.42 27.49 -0.16
N ASN A 389 3.41 26.87 -0.80
CA ASN A 389 4.76 26.60 -0.24
C ASN A 389 4.72 26.00 1.18
N VAL A 390 3.67 25.23 1.47
CA VAL A 390 3.50 24.64 2.79
C VAL A 390 4.42 23.44 2.89
N PRO A 391 5.19 23.27 3.97
CA PRO A 391 5.99 22.10 4.22
C PRO A 391 5.11 20.89 4.59
N PHE A 392 4.13 20.59 3.73
CA PHE A 392 3.20 19.49 3.94
C PHE A 392 3.84 18.21 3.45
N TYR A 393 4.51 17.50 4.34
CA TYR A 393 5.12 16.19 4.09
C TYR A 393 4.10 15.07 3.82
N PHE A 394 2.80 15.35 3.95
CA PHE A 394 1.75 14.39 3.69
C PHE A 394 1.22 14.56 2.27
N GLY A 395 1.92 13.97 1.31
CA GLY A 395 1.36 13.78 -0.04
C GLY A 395 0.03 13.01 0.04
N GLY A 396 -0.90 13.24 -0.89
CA GLY A 396 -2.20 12.57 -0.92
C GLY A 396 -2.11 11.06 -0.94
N THR A 397 -1.07 10.51 -1.59
CA THR A 397 -0.76 9.09 -1.53
C THR A 397 -0.49 8.60 -0.12
N ALA A 398 0.28 9.35 0.67
CA ALA A 398 0.58 9.00 2.05
C ALA A 398 -0.66 8.99 2.94
N LEU A 399 -1.53 10.01 2.83
CA LEU A 399 -2.80 10.06 3.56
C LEU A 399 -3.72 8.90 3.19
N LEU A 400 -3.84 8.61 1.89
CA LEU A 400 -4.68 7.52 1.40
C LEU A 400 -4.16 6.17 1.89
N ILE A 401 -2.83 5.96 1.88
CA ILE A 401 -2.21 4.74 2.39
C ILE A 401 -2.45 4.62 3.91
N VAL A 402 -2.20 5.69 4.67
CA VAL A 402 -2.38 5.65 6.13
C VAL A 402 -3.81 5.33 6.51
N VAL A 403 -4.78 6.03 5.92
CA VAL A 403 -6.20 5.80 6.23
C VAL A 403 -6.68 4.45 5.72
N GLY A 404 -6.34 4.08 4.48
CA GLY A 404 -6.74 2.82 3.88
C GLY A 404 -6.19 1.59 4.61
N VAL A 405 -4.90 1.60 4.95
CA VAL A 405 -4.27 0.51 5.71
C VAL A 405 -4.86 0.41 7.12
N ALA A 406 -5.16 1.55 7.76
CA ALA A 406 -5.84 1.56 9.06
C ALA A 406 -7.23 0.92 8.97
N ILE A 407 -8.04 1.30 7.96
CA ILE A 407 -9.38 0.74 7.74
C ILE A 407 -9.30 -0.77 7.47
N ASP A 408 -8.39 -1.21 6.58
CA ASP A 408 -8.24 -2.63 6.25
C ASP A 408 -7.79 -3.45 7.47
N THR A 409 -6.88 -2.91 8.28
CA THR A 409 -6.41 -3.57 9.50
C THR A 409 -7.52 -3.67 10.55
N ILE A 410 -8.31 -2.61 10.75
CA ILE A 410 -9.47 -2.61 11.65
C ILE A 410 -10.51 -3.63 11.18
N SER A 411 -10.81 -3.65 9.87
CA SER A 411 -11.76 -4.59 9.28
C SER A 411 -11.33 -6.06 9.48
N GLN A 412 -10.04 -6.36 9.37
CA GLN A 412 -9.51 -7.69 9.66
C GLN A 412 -9.63 -8.04 11.15
N ILE A 413 -9.35 -7.09 12.04
CA ILE A 413 -9.55 -7.28 13.49
C ILE A 413 -11.02 -7.59 13.80
N GLU A 414 -11.96 -6.82 13.23
CA GLU A 414 -13.39 -7.04 13.40
C GLU A 414 -13.84 -8.41 12.87
N SER A 415 -13.35 -8.82 11.70
CA SER A 415 -13.62 -10.13 11.11
C SER A 415 -13.15 -11.28 12.03
N HIS A 416 -11.96 -11.19 12.59
CA HIS A 416 -11.46 -12.17 13.55
C HIS A 416 -12.26 -12.21 14.85
N MET A 417 -12.76 -11.07 15.34
CA MET A 417 -13.63 -11.02 16.51
C MET A 417 -14.98 -11.70 16.26
N LEU A 418 -15.61 -11.44 15.11
CA LEU A 418 -16.90 -12.02 14.74
C LEU A 418 -16.85 -13.55 14.62
N THR A 419 -15.81 -14.08 13.97
CA THR A 419 -15.64 -15.53 13.79
C THR A 419 -15.58 -16.25 15.13
N ARG A 420 -14.90 -15.70 16.12
CA ARG A 420 -14.80 -16.30 17.46
C ARG A 420 -16.07 -16.16 18.32
N HIS A 421 -16.84 -15.12 18.12
CA HIS A 421 -18.13 -15.01 18.81
C HIS A 421 -19.08 -16.15 18.39
N TYR A 422 -19.07 -16.54 17.11
CA TYR A 422 -19.84 -17.68 16.61
C TYR A 422 -19.33 -19.03 17.17
N GLU A 423 -18.04 -19.26 17.26
CA GLU A 423 -17.47 -20.49 17.85
C GLU A 423 -17.80 -20.62 19.35
N GLY A 424 -17.84 -19.53 20.09
CA GLY A 424 -18.23 -19.50 21.50
C GLY A 424 -19.71 -19.91 21.71
N PHE A 425 -20.59 -19.48 20.82
CA PHE A 425 -22.01 -19.87 20.83
C PHE A 425 -22.20 -21.35 20.49
N LEU A 426 -21.45 -21.90 19.54
CA LEU A 426 -21.53 -23.33 19.17
C LEU A 426 -21.02 -24.25 20.30
N LYS A 427 -19.95 -23.87 20.98
CA LYS A 427 -19.41 -24.62 22.13
C LYS A 427 -20.28 -24.52 23.37
N GLY A 428 -20.92 -23.37 23.62
CA GLY A 428 -21.88 -23.18 24.73
C GLY A 428 -23.21 -23.88 24.51
N GLY A 429 -23.66 -24.09 23.27
CA GLY A 429 -24.88 -24.82 22.92
C GLY A 429 -24.76 -26.35 23.07
N ALA A 430 -23.58 -26.92 22.79
CA ALA A 430 -23.34 -28.36 22.89
C ALA A 430 -23.33 -28.88 24.35
N GLY A 431 -22.98 -28.02 25.31
CA GLY A 431 -23.01 -28.40 26.75
C GLY A 431 -24.40 -28.43 27.38
N ARG A 432 -25.40 -27.76 26.79
CA ARG A 432 -26.78 -27.74 27.33
C ARG A 432 -27.69 -28.88 26.87
N VAL A 433 -27.28 -29.62 25.84
CA VAL A 433 -28.09 -30.78 25.32
C VAL A 433 -27.75 -32.08 26.02
N ARG A 434 -26.66 -32.18 26.80
CA ARG A 434 -26.26 -33.42 27.52
C ARG A 434 -26.79 -33.55 28.94
N GLY A 435 -27.67 -32.66 29.41
CA GLY A 435 -28.20 -32.62 30.76
C GLY A 435 -29.71 -32.90 30.87
N ARG A 436 -30.33 -33.54 29.86
CA ARG A 436 -31.73 -34.00 29.94
C ARG A 436 -31.88 -35.37 29.28
N SER A 437 -31.51 -36.40 29.97
CA SER A 437 -31.97 -37.78 29.81
C SER A 437 -32.15 -38.37 31.18
#